data_0b8028bca2722813e12811ffed973bbd
#
_entry.id   0b8028bca2722813e12811ffed973bbd
#
_cell.length_a   1.000
_cell.length_b   1.000
_cell.length_c   1.000
_cell.angle_alpha   90.00
_cell.angle_beta   90.00
_cell.angle_gamma   90.00
#
_symmetry.space_group_name_H-M   'P 1'
#
loop_
_entity.id
_entity.type
_entity.pdbx_description
1 polymer ?
#
loop_
_entity_poly.entity_id
_entity_poly.type
_entity_poly.pdbx_seq_one_letter_code
_entity_poly.pdbx_strand_id
1 'polypeptide(L)'
;MHSGFGALRNTCSMNCGLRIRLHETSPALQRDLDRIDELWSEGLQRFGGPFLAGAAFSAVDAFYAPVAFRVRTYGLALSPLATEYGERLLALPSMLDWNRAALVEPWRDEEHEVGALAVGKFVEDLRAPRSPR
;
A
#
# COMPACT_ATOMS: atom_id res chain seq x y z
N MET A 1 11.64 6.71 -2.78
CA MET A 1 10.89 5.66 -2.08
C MET A 1 11.78 4.85 -1.13
N HIS A 2 12.93 4.35 -1.56
CA HIS A 2 13.75 3.44 -0.75
C HIS A 2 14.18 4.01 0.61
N SER A 3 14.61 5.25 0.68
CA SER A 3 15.03 5.94 1.93
C SER A 3 13.99 6.93 2.47
N GLY A 4 12.90 7.16 1.75
CA GLY A 4 11.84 8.09 2.15
C GLY A 4 10.66 7.40 2.84
N PHE A 5 9.71 8.21 3.31
CA PHE A 5 8.46 7.76 3.92
C PHE A 5 8.66 6.82 5.11
N GLY A 6 9.56 7.22 6.01
CA GLY A 6 9.91 6.42 7.19
C GLY A 6 8.73 6.19 8.11
N ALA A 7 7.89 7.19 8.35
CA ALA A 7 6.72 7.05 9.20
C ALA A 7 5.70 6.07 8.60
N LEU A 8 5.43 6.16 7.30
CA LEU A 8 4.55 5.20 6.61
C LEU A 8 5.10 3.77 6.71
N ARG A 9 6.38 3.58 6.44
CA ARG A 9 7.00 2.23 6.42
C ARG A 9 7.05 1.59 7.80
N ASN A 10 7.32 2.39 8.84
CA ASN A 10 7.42 1.91 10.21
C ASN A 10 6.05 1.67 10.85
N THR A 11 5.06 2.54 10.56
CA THR A 11 3.71 2.39 11.11
C THR A 11 2.89 1.36 10.34
N CYS A 12 2.96 1.38 9.01
CA CYS A 12 2.16 0.56 8.11
C CYS A 12 3.05 -0.48 7.42
N SER A 13 3.36 -1.57 8.10
CA SER A 13 4.14 -2.66 7.51
C SER A 13 3.44 -3.23 6.27
N MET A 14 4.23 -3.74 5.32
CA MET A 14 3.69 -4.31 4.09
C MET A 14 2.93 -5.60 4.39
N ASN A 15 1.65 -5.64 4.05
CA ASN A 15 0.82 -6.84 4.15
C ASN A 15 -0.26 -6.79 3.07
N CYS A 16 -0.40 -7.85 2.29
CA CYS A 16 -1.39 -7.94 1.21
C CYS A 16 -2.76 -8.41 1.69
N GLY A 17 -2.80 -9.21 2.74
CA GLY A 17 -3.99 -9.93 3.16
C GLY A 17 -4.79 -9.29 4.26
N LEU A 18 -4.15 -8.54 5.15
CA LEU A 18 -4.83 -7.90 6.26
C LEU A 18 -5.60 -6.64 5.81
N ARG A 19 -6.68 -6.36 6.53
CA ARG A 19 -7.38 -5.07 6.53
C ARG A 19 -7.42 -4.56 7.95
N ILE A 20 -6.88 -3.36 8.13
CA ILE A 20 -6.69 -2.73 9.45
C ILE A 20 -7.18 -1.29 9.36
N ARG A 21 -7.90 -0.84 10.36
CA ARG A 21 -8.25 0.56 10.52
C ARG A 21 -7.35 1.15 11.59
N LEU A 22 -6.47 2.08 11.22
CA LEU A 22 -5.58 2.74 12.17
C LEU A 22 -6.35 3.35 13.34
N HIS A 23 -5.79 3.28 14.54
CA HIS A 23 -6.33 3.99 15.71
C HIS A 23 -6.20 5.50 15.55
N GLU A 24 -5.06 5.92 14.98
CA GLU A 24 -4.77 7.32 14.70
C GLU A 24 -3.80 7.45 13.52
N THR A 25 -3.80 8.61 12.90
CA THR A 25 -2.80 9.01 11.92
C THR A 25 -1.89 10.04 12.57
N SER A 26 -0.68 9.66 12.94
CA SER A 26 0.28 10.57 13.56
C SER A 26 0.64 11.73 12.61
N PRO A 27 1.07 12.90 13.13
CA PRO A 27 1.53 14.00 12.28
C PRO A 27 2.67 13.60 11.32
N ALA A 28 3.55 12.68 11.73
CA ALA A 28 4.62 12.19 10.88
C ALA A 28 4.09 11.32 9.73
N LEU A 29 3.13 10.43 10.01
CA LEU A 29 2.46 9.63 8.99
C LEU A 29 1.67 10.53 8.02
N GLN A 30 0.96 11.52 8.54
CA GLN A 30 0.19 12.45 7.70
C GLN A 30 1.11 13.20 6.73
N ARG A 31 2.27 13.69 7.17
CA ARG A 31 3.25 14.33 6.28
C ARG A 31 3.73 13.41 5.16
N ASP A 32 3.94 12.12 5.47
CA ASP A 32 4.32 11.14 4.44
C ASP A 32 3.19 10.93 3.43
N LEU A 33 1.94 10.85 3.89
CA LEU A 33 0.76 10.70 3.03
C LEU A 33 0.55 11.94 2.15
N ASP A 34 0.65 13.14 2.72
CA ASP A 34 0.52 14.40 1.97
C ASP A 34 1.60 14.49 0.87
N ARG A 35 2.83 14.06 1.18
CA ARG A 35 3.91 14.07 0.19
C ARG A 35 3.72 13.01 -0.90
N ILE A 36 3.20 11.85 -0.56
CA ILE A 36 2.85 10.82 -1.57
C ILE A 36 1.75 11.33 -2.48
N ASP A 37 0.71 11.92 -1.91
CA ASP A 37 -0.42 12.49 -2.66
C ASP A 37 0.05 13.57 -3.63
N GLU A 38 0.88 14.51 -3.15
CA GLU A 38 1.49 15.55 -3.98
C GLU A 38 2.30 14.97 -5.14
N LEU A 39 3.19 14.01 -4.87
CA LEU A 39 4.03 13.38 -5.89
C LEU A 39 3.24 12.62 -6.94
N TRP A 40 2.22 11.88 -6.51
CA TRP A 40 1.38 11.13 -7.43
C TRP A 40 0.52 12.07 -8.27
N SER A 41 -0.08 13.07 -7.65
CA SER A 41 -0.90 14.06 -8.35
C SER A 41 -0.10 14.89 -9.34
N GLU A 42 1.11 15.34 -8.94
CA GLU A 42 2.02 16.07 -9.83
C GLU A 42 2.43 15.22 -11.04
N GLY A 43 2.84 13.96 -10.81
CA GLY A 43 3.24 13.06 -11.90
C GLY A 43 2.12 12.84 -12.91
N LEU A 44 0.92 12.52 -12.42
CA LEU A 44 -0.26 12.29 -13.27
C LEU A 44 -0.66 13.54 -14.08
N GLN A 45 -0.66 14.70 -13.43
CA GLN A 45 -1.04 15.97 -14.10
C GLN A 45 0.04 16.42 -15.10
N ARG A 46 1.32 16.33 -14.71
CA ARG A 46 2.43 16.81 -15.53
C ARG A 46 2.65 15.99 -16.78
N PHE A 47 2.50 14.66 -16.69
CA PHE A 47 2.78 13.75 -17.79
C PHE A 47 1.54 13.15 -18.45
N GLY A 48 0.34 13.59 -18.05
CA GLY A 48 -0.94 13.23 -18.68
C GLY A 48 -1.48 11.85 -18.29
N GLY A 49 -0.85 11.17 -17.33
CA GLY A 49 -1.32 9.85 -16.89
C GLY A 49 -1.42 8.79 -18.02
N PRO A 50 -1.99 7.63 -17.74
CA PRO A 50 -2.54 7.14 -16.47
C PRO A 50 -1.49 6.69 -15.44
N PHE A 51 -0.20 6.74 -15.78
CA PHE A 51 0.94 6.41 -14.91
C PHE A 51 1.75 7.66 -14.57
N LEU A 52 2.62 7.56 -13.56
CA LEU A 52 3.33 8.73 -13.02
C LEU A 52 4.29 9.39 -14.00
N ALA A 53 4.79 8.66 -15.00
CA ALA A 53 5.67 9.17 -16.04
C ALA A 53 5.01 9.22 -17.43
N GLY A 54 3.69 9.10 -17.53
CA GLY A 54 2.94 9.20 -18.78
C GLY A 54 2.04 8.01 -19.09
N ALA A 55 1.95 7.65 -20.37
CA ALA A 55 0.99 6.67 -20.86
C ALA A 55 1.32 5.21 -20.54
N ALA A 56 2.56 4.90 -20.17
CA ALA A 56 3.01 3.53 -19.94
C ALA A 56 3.55 3.35 -18.51
N PHE A 57 3.32 2.14 -17.96
CA PHE A 57 3.91 1.73 -16.70
C PHE A 57 5.44 1.80 -16.76
N SER A 58 6.05 2.33 -15.72
CA SER A 58 7.48 2.57 -15.64
C SER A 58 8.07 2.18 -14.27
N ALA A 59 9.37 2.30 -14.12
CA ALA A 59 10.06 1.98 -12.87
C ALA A 59 9.53 2.80 -11.67
N VAL A 60 9.13 4.06 -11.89
CA VAL A 60 8.57 4.87 -10.79
C VAL A 60 7.26 4.28 -10.25
N ASP A 61 6.41 3.75 -11.12
CA ASP A 61 5.17 3.08 -10.72
C ASP A 61 5.47 1.80 -9.94
N ALA A 62 6.47 1.03 -10.38
CA ALA A 62 6.92 -0.17 -9.68
C ALA A 62 7.40 0.13 -8.25
N PHE A 63 8.12 1.22 -8.04
CA PHE A 63 8.57 1.64 -6.71
C PHE A 63 7.41 2.03 -5.78
N TYR A 64 6.28 2.46 -6.32
CA TYR A 64 5.09 2.81 -5.53
C TYR A 64 4.08 1.66 -5.35
N ALA A 65 4.27 0.53 -6.02
CA ALA A 65 3.41 -0.64 -5.84
C ALA A 65 3.24 -1.09 -4.38
N PRO A 66 4.31 -1.17 -3.54
CA PRO A 66 4.17 -1.47 -2.12
C PRO A 66 3.39 -0.40 -1.33
N VAL A 67 3.42 0.86 -1.77
CA VAL A 67 2.64 1.93 -1.14
C VAL A 67 1.16 1.75 -1.42
N ALA A 68 0.79 1.39 -2.65
CA ALA A 68 -0.60 1.10 -3.01
C ALA A 68 -1.18 -0.04 -2.14
N PHE A 69 -0.41 -1.10 -1.86
CA PHE A 69 -0.84 -2.13 -0.91
C PHE A 69 -1.04 -1.59 0.51
N ARG A 70 -0.11 -0.75 1.01
CA ARG A 70 -0.26 -0.14 2.35
C ARG A 70 -1.50 0.73 2.44
N VAL A 71 -1.76 1.56 1.42
CA VAL A 71 -2.97 2.38 1.35
C VAL A 71 -4.21 1.51 1.50
N ARG A 72 -4.30 0.41 0.75
CA ARG A 72 -5.43 -0.52 0.82
C ARG A 72 -5.52 -1.26 2.17
N THR A 73 -4.40 -1.75 2.67
CA THR A 73 -4.36 -2.55 3.90
C THR A 73 -4.80 -1.75 5.11
N TYR A 74 -4.37 -0.50 5.22
CA TYR A 74 -4.63 0.35 6.38
C TYR A 74 -5.74 1.40 6.14
N GLY A 75 -6.37 1.39 4.97
CA GLY A 75 -7.42 2.36 4.63
C GLY A 75 -6.94 3.81 4.69
N LEU A 76 -5.72 4.07 4.19
CA LEU A 76 -5.11 5.41 4.27
C LEU A 76 -5.82 6.38 3.31
N ALA A 77 -6.13 7.57 3.79
CA ALA A 77 -6.81 8.59 3.01
C ALA A 77 -5.83 9.35 2.11
N LEU A 78 -6.13 9.39 0.83
CA LEU A 78 -5.48 10.20 -0.19
C LEU A 78 -6.54 10.98 -0.98
N SER A 79 -6.10 11.94 -1.81
CA SER A 79 -7.01 12.62 -2.73
C SER A 79 -7.67 11.65 -3.71
N PRO A 80 -8.80 12.02 -4.32
CA PRO A 80 -9.47 11.16 -5.31
C PRO A 80 -8.54 10.75 -6.46
N LEU A 81 -7.70 11.65 -6.96
CA LEU A 81 -6.76 11.38 -8.04
C LEU A 81 -5.69 10.37 -7.63
N ALA A 82 -5.09 10.54 -6.46
CA ALA A 82 -4.09 9.62 -5.94
C ALA A 82 -4.70 8.25 -5.57
N THR A 83 -5.92 8.23 -5.04
CA THR A 83 -6.66 7.00 -4.75
C THR A 83 -6.92 6.21 -6.04
N GLU A 84 -7.43 6.87 -7.09
CA GLU A 84 -7.68 6.23 -8.39
C GLU A 84 -6.39 5.63 -8.98
N TYR A 85 -5.27 6.35 -8.87
CA TYR A 85 -3.98 5.83 -9.32
C TYR A 85 -3.55 4.59 -8.52
N GLY A 86 -3.67 4.60 -7.19
CA GLY A 86 -3.37 3.45 -6.34
C GLY A 86 -4.19 2.22 -6.71
N GLU A 87 -5.50 2.41 -6.94
CA GLU A 87 -6.40 1.34 -7.40
C GLU A 87 -6.01 0.82 -8.79
N ARG A 88 -5.61 1.70 -9.71
CA ARG A 88 -5.11 1.32 -11.03
C ARG A 88 -3.86 0.46 -10.93
N LEU A 89 -2.89 0.81 -10.07
CA LEU A 89 -1.72 -0.04 -9.83
C LEU A 89 -2.12 -1.42 -9.33
N LEU A 90 -3.01 -1.49 -8.34
CA LEU A 90 -3.47 -2.76 -7.76
C LEU A 90 -4.27 -3.63 -8.74
N ALA A 91 -4.85 -3.03 -9.78
CA ALA A 91 -5.60 -3.72 -10.83
C ALA A 91 -4.73 -4.25 -11.99
N LEU A 92 -3.43 -3.92 -12.03
CA LEU A 92 -2.53 -4.47 -13.04
C LEU A 92 -2.46 -6.00 -12.96
N PRO A 93 -2.41 -6.72 -14.09
CA PRO A 93 -2.34 -8.19 -14.08
C PRO A 93 -1.23 -8.74 -13.18
N SER A 94 -0.03 -8.17 -13.26
CA SER A 94 1.11 -8.57 -12.41
C SER A 94 0.87 -8.33 -10.92
N MET A 95 0.16 -7.25 -10.56
CA MET A 95 -0.18 -6.95 -9.17
C MET A 95 -1.27 -7.90 -8.64
N LEU A 96 -2.22 -8.27 -9.49
CA LEU A 96 -3.25 -9.26 -9.16
C LEU A 96 -2.63 -10.66 -8.96
N ASP A 97 -1.69 -11.03 -9.81
CA ASP A 97 -0.96 -12.31 -9.69
C ASP A 97 -0.12 -12.34 -8.42
N TRP A 98 0.63 -11.28 -8.15
CA TRP A 98 1.39 -11.15 -6.92
C TRP A 98 0.51 -11.22 -5.67
N ASN A 99 -0.61 -10.48 -5.67
CA ASN A 99 -1.56 -10.51 -4.56
C ASN A 99 -2.15 -11.90 -4.35
N ARG A 100 -2.56 -12.61 -5.42
CA ARG A 100 -3.07 -13.98 -5.33
C ARG A 100 -2.04 -14.94 -4.73
N ALA A 101 -0.80 -14.87 -5.19
CA ALA A 101 0.29 -15.68 -4.65
C ALA A 101 0.52 -15.40 -3.15
N ALA A 102 0.54 -14.12 -2.75
CA ALA A 102 0.72 -13.71 -1.36
C ALA A 102 -0.42 -14.19 -0.44
N LEU A 103 -1.66 -14.24 -0.93
CA LEU A 103 -2.81 -14.67 -0.13
C LEU A 103 -2.79 -16.18 0.20
N VAL A 104 -2.22 -17.00 -0.66
CA VAL A 104 -2.13 -18.46 -0.46
C VAL A 104 -0.80 -18.91 0.15
N GLU A 105 0.14 -17.99 0.32
CA GLU A 105 1.46 -18.28 0.88
C GLU A 105 1.34 -18.77 2.33
N PRO A 106 1.95 -19.92 2.69
CA PRO A 106 1.84 -20.47 4.04
C PRO A 106 2.70 -19.73 5.07
N TRP A 107 3.71 -18.99 4.60
CA TRP A 107 4.65 -18.27 5.46
C TRP A 107 3.96 -17.05 6.09
N ARG A 108 4.35 -16.79 7.35
CA ARG A 108 3.91 -15.62 8.11
C ARG A 108 5.13 -15.00 8.79
N ASP A 109 5.25 -13.70 8.68
CA ASP A 109 6.21 -12.91 9.45
C ASP A 109 5.49 -12.43 10.72
N GLU A 110 5.71 -13.14 11.83
CA GLU A 110 4.98 -12.91 13.07
C GLU A 110 5.27 -11.52 13.66
N GLU A 111 6.50 -11.03 13.55
CA GLU A 111 6.89 -9.71 14.06
C GLU A 111 6.14 -8.61 13.33
N HIS A 112 6.11 -8.66 11.98
CA HIS A 112 5.39 -7.70 11.16
C HIS A 112 3.88 -7.80 11.33
N GLU A 113 3.32 -8.99 11.57
CA GLU A 113 1.89 -9.16 11.82
C GLU A 113 1.48 -8.60 13.18
N VAL A 114 2.24 -8.86 14.22
CA VAL A 114 2.01 -8.27 15.54
C VAL A 114 2.09 -6.74 15.46
N GLY A 115 3.10 -6.20 14.77
CA GLY A 115 3.23 -4.77 14.55
C GLY A 115 2.04 -4.18 13.79
N ALA A 116 1.58 -4.84 12.73
CA ALA A 116 0.42 -4.41 11.96
C ALA A 116 -0.88 -4.38 12.79
N LEU A 117 -1.09 -5.39 13.64
CA LEU A 117 -2.26 -5.47 14.51
C LEU A 117 -2.21 -4.48 15.68
N ALA A 118 -1.01 -4.08 16.10
CA ALA A 118 -0.82 -3.14 17.21
C ALA A 118 -1.20 -1.68 16.86
N VAL A 119 -1.13 -1.29 15.57
CA VAL A 119 -1.36 0.10 15.14
C VAL A 119 -2.81 0.42 14.84
N GLY A 120 -3.70 -0.58 14.82
CA GLY A 120 -5.10 -0.34 14.46
C GLY A 120 -6.04 -1.50 14.82
N LYS A 121 -7.32 -1.26 14.55
CA LYS A 121 -8.35 -2.28 14.73
C LYS A 121 -8.30 -3.26 13.56
N PHE A 122 -8.21 -4.55 13.86
CA PHE A 122 -8.39 -5.63 12.87
C PHE A 122 -9.79 -5.56 12.24
N VAL A 123 -9.84 -5.67 10.93
CA VAL A 123 -11.07 -5.68 10.14
C VAL A 123 -11.27 -7.06 9.50
N GLU A 124 -10.26 -7.54 8.76
CA GLU A 124 -10.37 -8.77 7.98
C GLU A 124 -8.99 -9.36 7.67
N ASP A 125 -8.93 -10.69 7.52
CA ASP A 125 -7.79 -11.41 6.94
C ASP A 125 -8.26 -12.23 5.74
N LEU A 126 -7.80 -11.86 4.57
CA LEU A 126 -8.15 -12.50 3.28
C LEU A 126 -7.27 -13.70 2.94
N ARG A 127 -6.28 -14.02 3.75
CA ARG A 127 -5.33 -15.10 3.50
C ARG A 127 -5.95 -16.46 3.81
N ALA A 128 -5.46 -17.49 3.13
CA ALA A 128 -5.84 -18.85 3.45
C ALA A 128 -5.58 -19.19 4.94
N PRO A 129 -6.44 -19.97 5.60
CA PRO A 129 -6.19 -20.43 6.95
C PRO A 129 -4.83 -21.15 7.05
N ARG A 130 -4.11 -20.95 8.17
CA ARG A 130 -2.90 -21.75 8.44
C ARG A 130 -3.27 -23.22 8.49
N SER A 131 -2.58 -24.05 7.71
CA SER A 131 -2.70 -25.49 7.91
C SER A 131 -2.23 -25.82 9.31
N PRO A 132 -2.98 -26.65 10.06
CA PRO A 132 -2.48 -27.14 11.35
C PRO A 132 -1.14 -27.88 11.13
N ARG A 133 -0.16 -27.55 11.96
CA ARG A 133 1.14 -28.25 11.98
C ARG A 133 0.97 -29.62 12.58
#